data_33ec6d958f66676629398e783e031e0c
#
_entry.id   33ec6d958f66676629398e783e031e0c
#
_cell.length_a   1.000
_cell.length_b   1.000
_cell.length_c   1.000
_cell.angle_alpha   90.00
_cell.angle_beta   90.00
_cell.angle_gamma   90.00
#
_symmetry.space_group_name_H-M   'P 1'
#
loop_
_entity.id
_entity.type
_entity.pdbx_description
1 polymer ?
#
loop_
_entity_poly.entity_id
_entity_poly.type
_entity_poly.pdbx_seq_one_letter_code
_entity_poly.pdbx_strand_id
1 'polypeptide(L)'
;MAQIISTRDYFSSILHEVSHWCIAGPQRRKLVDFGYWYEPDGRSEIKQKEFELVEVKPQALEWLFTEACGIKFRLSVDNLEQAINEQEFKGASEWFKQAVLDQVIHYLKIGNMPERALIFIEALLAYFRPGVGKLEKAAFSMTDLD
;
A
#
# COMPACT_ATOMS: atom_id res chain seq x y z
N MET A 1 -4.83 -16.49 18.12
CA MET A 1 -5.47 -15.23 17.68
C MET A 1 -4.57 -14.57 16.63
N ALA A 2 -5.11 -14.18 15.49
CA ALA A 2 -4.35 -13.45 14.49
C ALA A 2 -4.11 -12.02 14.95
N GLN A 3 -2.89 -11.51 14.77
CA GLN A 3 -2.53 -10.14 15.14
C GLN A 3 -1.87 -9.46 13.95
N ILE A 4 -2.18 -8.19 13.77
CA ILE A 4 -1.47 -7.32 12.83
C ILE A 4 -0.48 -6.50 13.64
N ILE A 5 0.82 -6.63 13.33
CA ILE A 5 1.89 -5.94 14.03
C ILE A 5 2.43 -4.86 13.08
N SER A 6 2.46 -3.62 13.57
CA SER A 6 2.95 -2.48 12.82
C SER A 6 4.17 -1.86 13.48
N THR A 7 4.99 -1.18 12.69
CA THR A 7 6.19 -0.50 13.19
C THR A 7 5.78 0.71 14.03
N ARG A 8 6.16 0.71 15.32
CA ARG A 8 5.97 1.81 16.28
C ARG A 8 4.53 2.35 16.33
N ASP A 9 3.54 1.53 16.01
CA ASP A 9 2.11 1.90 16.00
C ASP A 9 1.78 3.14 15.16
N TYR A 10 2.58 3.45 14.14
CA TYR A 10 2.24 4.51 13.19
C TYR A 10 1.00 4.12 12.39
N PHE A 11 0.08 5.06 12.26
CA PHE A 11 -1.19 4.83 11.57
C PHE A 11 -0.99 4.35 10.11
N SER A 12 -0.07 4.96 9.37
CA SER A 12 0.25 4.55 8.01
C SER A 12 0.81 3.13 7.95
N SER A 13 1.62 2.74 8.94
CA SER A 13 2.17 1.39 9.04
C SER A 13 1.05 0.36 9.27
N ILE A 14 0.08 0.70 10.11
CA ILE A 14 -1.08 -0.15 10.35
C ILE A 14 -1.87 -0.36 9.05
N LEU A 15 -2.13 0.71 8.32
CA LEU A 15 -2.86 0.62 7.05
C LEU A 15 -2.11 -0.24 6.02
N HIS A 16 -0.78 -0.13 6.00
CA HIS A 16 0.07 -0.96 5.14
C HIS A 16 -0.08 -2.45 5.48
N GLU A 17 0.04 -2.81 6.74
CA GLU A 17 -0.10 -4.20 7.18
C GLU A 17 -1.52 -4.75 6.93
N VAL A 18 -2.53 -3.92 7.14
CA VAL A 18 -3.92 -4.30 6.81
C VAL A 18 -4.06 -4.56 5.31
N SER A 19 -3.37 -3.79 4.45
CA SER A 19 -3.44 -4.00 3.01
C SER A 19 -2.88 -5.38 2.63
N HIS A 20 -1.76 -5.79 3.20
CA HIS A 20 -1.21 -7.14 3.01
C HIS A 20 -2.19 -8.22 3.49
N TRP A 21 -2.79 -8.02 4.65
CA TRP A 21 -3.78 -8.96 5.20
C TRP A 21 -5.00 -9.11 4.29
N CYS A 22 -5.46 -8.04 3.67
CA CYS A 22 -6.60 -8.08 2.75
C CYS A 22 -6.30 -8.87 1.48
N ILE A 23 -5.07 -8.80 0.98
CA ILE A 23 -4.64 -9.50 -0.24
C ILE A 23 -4.34 -10.97 0.06
N ALA A 24 -3.77 -11.27 1.20
CA ALA A 24 -3.33 -12.62 1.55
C ALA A 24 -4.48 -13.61 1.59
N GLY A 25 -4.30 -14.75 0.94
CA GLY A 25 -5.23 -15.87 1.04
C GLY A 25 -5.14 -16.57 2.41
N PRO A 26 -6.06 -17.52 2.70
CA PRO A 26 -6.12 -18.18 4.01
C PRO A 26 -4.80 -18.80 4.47
N GLN A 27 -4.01 -19.35 3.55
CA GLN A 27 -2.75 -19.99 3.89
C GLN A 27 -1.68 -18.98 4.25
N ARG A 28 -1.54 -17.90 3.45
CA ARG A 28 -0.55 -16.86 3.70
C ARG A 28 -0.81 -16.08 4.98
N ARG A 29 -2.07 -15.90 5.35
CA ARG A 29 -2.43 -15.22 6.61
C ARG A 29 -1.94 -15.92 7.86
N LYS A 30 -1.60 -17.20 7.76
CA LYS A 30 -1.04 -17.99 8.87
C LYS A 30 0.47 -17.87 8.99
N LEU A 31 1.13 -17.29 8.00
CA LEU A 31 2.59 -17.17 7.95
C LEU A 31 3.02 -15.81 8.48
N VAL A 32 4.22 -15.78 9.08
CA VAL A 32 4.86 -14.52 9.47
C VAL A 32 5.09 -13.69 8.20
N ASP A 33 4.75 -12.42 8.24
CA ASP A 33 4.83 -11.49 7.11
C ASP A 33 4.14 -12.03 5.85
N PHE A 34 3.07 -12.81 6.03
CA PHE A 34 2.26 -13.41 4.95
C PHE A 34 3.09 -14.29 4.00
N GLY A 35 4.25 -14.80 4.47
CA GLY A 35 5.14 -15.63 3.67
C GLY A 35 5.98 -14.87 2.65
N TYR A 36 5.93 -13.55 2.66
CA TYR A 36 6.83 -12.73 1.85
C TYR A 36 8.14 -12.52 2.61
N TRP A 37 9.23 -12.56 1.87
CA TRP A 37 10.55 -12.22 2.38
C TRP A 37 11.27 -11.38 1.34
N TYR A 38 11.79 -10.25 1.77
CA TYR A 38 12.71 -9.44 0.98
C TYR A 38 13.76 -8.85 1.90
N GLU A 39 14.92 -8.57 1.31
CA GLU A 39 15.98 -7.88 2.04
C GLU A 39 15.47 -6.50 2.47
N PRO A 40 15.39 -6.23 3.79
CA PRO A 40 14.77 -4.98 4.26
C PRO A 40 15.57 -3.74 3.88
N ASP A 41 16.92 -3.86 3.88
CA ASP A 41 17.82 -2.75 3.63
C ASP A 41 18.90 -3.17 2.65
N GLY A 42 19.49 -2.19 1.93
CA GLY A 42 20.62 -2.44 1.06
C GLY A 42 20.30 -3.29 -0.17
N ARG A 43 19.05 -3.28 -0.62
CA ARG A 43 18.66 -4.03 -1.81
C ARG A 43 19.43 -3.57 -3.04
N SER A 44 19.95 -4.55 -3.81
CA SER A 44 20.45 -4.28 -5.15
C SER A 44 19.32 -3.75 -6.05
N GLU A 45 19.68 -3.17 -7.20
CA GLU A 45 18.69 -2.69 -8.17
C GLU A 45 17.70 -3.78 -8.59
N ILE A 46 18.19 -5.01 -8.79
CA ILE A 46 17.34 -6.16 -9.15
C ILE A 46 16.37 -6.49 -8.01
N LYS A 47 16.86 -6.55 -6.78
CA LYS A 47 16.04 -6.83 -5.59
C LYS A 47 15.03 -5.72 -5.34
N GLN A 48 15.37 -4.48 -5.63
CA GLN A 48 14.45 -3.36 -5.53
C GLN A 48 13.31 -3.49 -6.54
N LYS A 49 13.57 -3.94 -7.76
CA LYS A 49 12.51 -4.21 -8.74
C LYS A 49 11.59 -5.34 -8.31
N GLU A 50 12.15 -6.41 -7.74
CA GLU A 50 11.34 -7.50 -7.19
C GLU A 50 10.44 -7.00 -6.06
N PHE A 51 10.97 -6.17 -5.17
CA PHE A 51 10.20 -5.52 -4.11
C PHE A 51 9.05 -4.69 -4.68
N GLU A 52 9.33 -3.82 -5.65
CA GLU A 52 8.31 -2.99 -6.29
C GLU A 52 7.19 -3.83 -6.92
N LEU A 53 7.53 -4.92 -7.61
CA LEU A 53 6.54 -5.81 -8.22
C LEU A 53 5.57 -6.40 -7.19
N VAL A 54 6.09 -6.80 -6.03
CA VAL A 54 5.27 -7.38 -4.94
C VAL A 54 4.44 -6.30 -4.25
N GLU A 55 4.96 -5.09 -4.14
CA GLU A 55 4.37 -3.99 -3.38
C GLU A 55 3.29 -3.19 -4.13
N VAL A 56 3.14 -3.37 -5.44
CA VAL A 56 2.13 -2.61 -6.22
C VAL A 56 0.74 -2.77 -5.62
N LYS A 57 0.29 -3.98 -5.40
CA LYS A 57 -1.06 -4.25 -4.88
C LYS A 57 -1.25 -3.80 -3.45
N PRO A 58 -0.36 -4.12 -2.50
CA PRO A 58 -0.49 -3.63 -1.12
C PRO A 58 -0.50 -2.11 -1.04
N GLN A 59 0.39 -1.43 -1.73
CA GLN A 59 0.45 0.02 -1.65
C GLN A 59 -0.72 0.70 -2.36
N ALA A 60 -1.27 0.10 -3.40
CA ALA A 60 -2.52 0.59 -3.99
C ALA A 60 -3.68 0.51 -2.99
N LEU A 61 -3.81 -0.58 -2.24
CA LEU A 61 -4.82 -0.70 -1.18
C LEU A 61 -4.55 0.28 -0.04
N GLU A 62 -3.31 0.43 0.38
CA GLU A 62 -2.94 1.41 1.41
C GLU A 62 -3.34 2.82 0.99
N TRP A 63 -3.15 3.18 -0.28
CA TRP A 63 -3.57 4.49 -0.81
C TRP A 63 -5.08 4.66 -0.73
N LEU A 64 -5.85 3.64 -1.10
CA LEU A 64 -7.30 3.66 -0.97
C LEU A 64 -7.74 3.82 0.48
N PHE A 65 -7.11 3.11 1.41
CA PHE A 65 -7.40 3.24 2.84
C PHE A 65 -7.06 4.63 3.37
N THR A 66 -5.92 5.17 2.95
CA THR A 66 -5.46 6.50 3.35
C THR A 66 -6.42 7.57 2.86
N GLU A 67 -6.87 7.49 1.62
CA GLU A 67 -7.89 8.41 1.06
C GLU A 67 -9.23 8.28 1.81
N ALA A 68 -9.62 7.06 2.16
CA ALA A 68 -10.83 6.83 2.95
C ALA A 68 -10.76 7.47 4.33
N CYS A 69 -9.56 7.62 4.90
CA CYS A 69 -9.33 8.32 6.16
C CYS A 69 -9.23 9.83 6.00
N GLY A 70 -9.12 10.34 4.77
CA GLY A 70 -8.95 11.77 4.51
C GLY A 70 -7.56 12.31 4.81
N ILE A 71 -6.53 11.45 4.78
CA ILE A 71 -5.14 11.83 5.01
C ILE A 71 -4.31 11.61 3.74
N LYS A 72 -3.11 12.21 3.72
CA LYS A 72 -2.22 12.12 2.56
C LYS A 72 -1.47 10.79 2.54
N PHE A 73 -1.51 10.11 1.40
CA PHE A 73 -0.73 8.91 1.14
C PHE A 73 0.72 9.24 0.80
N ARG A 74 1.64 8.37 1.22
CA ARG A 74 3.05 8.42 0.84
C ARG A 74 3.47 7.06 0.31
N LEU A 75 3.96 7.04 -0.92
CA LEU A 75 4.49 5.83 -1.52
C LEU A 75 5.83 5.48 -0.86
N SER A 76 5.99 4.21 -0.46
CA SER A 76 7.20 3.74 0.21
C SER A 76 8.01 2.83 -0.71
N VAL A 77 9.30 3.09 -0.84
CA VAL A 77 10.25 2.19 -1.49
C VAL A 77 11.16 1.47 -0.50
N ASP A 78 11.25 1.98 0.72
CA ASP A 78 11.88 1.37 1.89
C ASP A 78 13.26 0.75 1.62
N ASN A 79 14.13 1.50 0.95
CA ASN A 79 15.50 1.08 0.66
C ASN A 79 16.50 2.07 1.29
N LEU A 80 16.97 1.75 2.52
CA LEU A 80 17.84 2.61 3.30
C LEU A 80 19.24 2.78 2.71
N GLU A 81 19.75 1.82 1.94
CA GLU A 81 21.05 1.95 1.30
C GLU A 81 21.05 3.10 0.28
N GLN A 82 19.95 3.25 -0.45
CA GLN A 82 19.78 4.39 -1.34
C GLN A 82 19.64 5.70 -0.57
N ALA A 83 19.09 5.66 0.64
CA ALA A 83 18.93 6.84 1.47
C ALA A 83 20.25 7.34 2.08
N ILE A 84 21.23 6.46 2.28
CA ILE A 84 22.56 6.82 2.78
C ILE A 84 23.34 7.58 1.71
N ASN A 85 23.07 7.32 0.44
CA ASN A 85 23.71 7.95 -0.71
C ASN A 85 22.80 9.07 -1.24
N GLU A 86 22.79 10.21 -0.54
CA GLU A 86 21.88 11.33 -0.84
C GLU A 86 21.93 11.79 -2.32
N GLN A 87 23.05 11.55 -3.00
CA GLN A 87 23.22 11.92 -4.43
C GLN A 87 22.54 10.93 -5.38
N GLU A 88 22.22 9.72 -4.91
CA GLU A 88 21.62 8.66 -5.71
C GLU A 88 20.17 8.32 -5.29
N PHE A 89 19.65 8.96 -4.26
CA PHE A 89 18.28 8.73 -3.81
C PHE A 89 17.30 9.23 -4.87
N LYS A 90 16.71 8.30 -5.60
CA LYS A 90 15.75 8.60 -6.67
C LYS A 90 14.30 8.47 -6.24
N GLY A 91 14.03 8.07 -5.00
CA GLY A 91 12.67 7.79 -4.56
C GLY A 91 12.05 6.61 -5.31
N ALA A 92 10.74 6.60 -5.43
CA ALA A 92 10.03 5.58 -6.21
C ALA A 92 10.25 5.79 -7.71
N SER A 93 10.43 4.70 -8.47
CA SER A 93 10.54 4.78 -9.92
C SER A 93 9.22 5.27 -10.53
N GLU A 94 9.31 5.92 -11.69
CA GLU A 94 8.10 6.34 -12.42
C GLU A 94 7.23 5.14 -12.80
N TRP A 95 7.86 4.02 -13.13
CA TRP A 95 7.15 2.78 -13.39
C TRP A 95 6.33 2.33 -12.18
N PHE A 96 6.92 2.37 -10.98
CA PHE A 96 6.24 1.95 -9.74
C PHE A 96 5.05 2.88 -9.44
N LYS A 97 5.24 4.18 -9.53
CA LYS A 97 4.17 5.17 -9.34
C LYS A 97 3.00 4.90 -10.29
N GLN A 98 3.29 4.71 -11.57
CA GLN A 98 2.27 4.44 -12.57
C GLN A 98 1.56 3.11 -12.30
N ALA A 99 2.31 2.06 -11.96
CA ALA A 99 1.75 0.76 -11.65
C ALA A 99 0.81 0.81 -10.43
N VAL A 100 1.17 1.55 -9.40
CA VAL A 100 0.33 1.74 -8.21
C VAL A 100 -0.95 2.49 -8.57
N LEU A 101 -0.85 3.56 -9.34
CA LEU A 101 -2.04 4.30 -9.79
C LEU A 101 -2.96 3.42 -10.65
N ASP A 102 -2.40 2.70 -11.61
CA ASP A 102 -3.17 1.78 -12.46
C ASP A 102 -3.88 0.71 -11.62
N GLN A 103 -3.21 0.22 -10.60
CA GLN A 103 -3.79 -0.78 -9.70
C GLN A 103 -4.94 -0.18 -8.86
N VAL A 104 -4.81 1.06 -8.40
CA VAL A 104 -5.91 1.77 -7.72
C VAL A 104 -7.13 1.86 -8.63
N ILE A 105 -6.91 2.30 -9.87
CA ILE A 105 -7.99 2.42 -10.86
C ILE A 105 -8.64 1.05 -11.11
N HIS A 106 -7.83 0.00 -11.21
CA HIS A 106 -8.33 -1.37 -11.36
C HIS A 106 -9.21 -1.79 -10.18
N TYR A 107 -8.76 -1.53 -8.95
CA TYR A 107 -9.55 -1.85 -7.75
C TYR A 107 -10.86 -1.09 -7.65
N LEU A 108 -10.92 0.13 -8.17
CA LEU A 108 -12.16 0.93 -8.14
C LEU A 108 -13.23 0.42 -9.12
N LYS A 109 -12.87 -0.46 -10.05
CA LYS A 109 -13.86 -1.12 -10.91
C LYS A 109 -14.64 -2.16 -10.10
N ILE A 110 -15.93 -2.26 -10.40
CA ILE A 110 -16.86 -3.17 -9.71
C ILE A 110 -16.32 -4.61 -9.73
N GLY A 111 -16.24 -5.22 -8.54
CA GLY A 111 -15.87 -6.62 -8.38
C GLY A 111 -14.37 -6.91 -8.35
N ASN A 112 -13.51 -5.90 -8.53
CA ASN A 112 -12.07 -6.11 -8.59
C ASN A 112 -11.36 -5.96 -7.24
N MET A 113 -12.01 -5.36 -6.25
CA MET A 113 -11.39 -5.16 -4.93
C MET A 113 -11.58 -6.40 -4.05
N PRO A 114 -10.53 -6.81 -3.29
CA PRO A 114 -10.71 -7.87 -2.30
C PRO A 114 -11.85 -7.52 -1.34
N GLU A 115 -12.69 -8.50 -1.02
CA GLU A 115 -13.88 -8.28 -0.19
C GLU A 115 -13.55 -7.62 1.15
N ARG A 116 -12.50 -8.10 1.83
CA ARG A 116 -12.07 -7.52 3.11
C ARG A 116 -11.63 -6.07 2.99
N ALA A 117 -10.97 -5.72 1.88
CA ALA A 117 -10.57 -4.34 1.62
C ALA A 117 -11.79 -3.45 1.42
N LEU A 118 -12.79 -3.92 0.69
CA LEU A 118 -14.03 -3.16 0.47
C LEU A 118 -14.76 -2.90 1.78
N ILE A 119 -14.91 -3.91 2.64
CA ILE A 119 -15.52 -3.78 3.96
C ILE A 119 -14.76 -2.78 4.81
N PHE A 120 -13.42 -2.85 4.79
CA PHE A 120 -12.58 -1.94 5.56
C PHE A 120 -12.70 -0.49 5.07
N ILE A 121 -12.70 -0.26 3.76
CA ILE A 121 -12.90 1.08 3.18
C ILE A 121 -14.25 1.66 3.61
N GLU A 122 -15.30 0.86 3.55
CA GLU A 122 -16.63 1.32 3.97
C GLU A 122 -16.64 1.74 5.45
N ALA A 123 -15.98 0.97 6.31
CA ALA A 123 -15.86 1.30 7.73
C ALA A 123 -15.02 2.57 7.95
N LEU A 124 -13.92 2.73 7.22
CA LEU A 124 -13.07 3.92 7.31
C LEU A 124 -13.82 5.18 6.85
N LEU A 125 -14.54 5.10 5.73
CA LEU A 125 -15.35 6.22 5.26
C LEU A 125 -16.43 6.60 6.26
N ALA A 126 -17.14 5.62 6.82
CA ALA A 126 -18.19 5.87 7.81
C ALA A 126 -17.65 6.56 9.07
N TYR A 127 -16.45 6.22 9.50
CA TYR A 127 -15.82 6.77 10.68
C TYR A 127 -15.17 8.13 10.44
N PHE A 128 -14.33 8.25 9.40
CA PHE A 128 -13.52 9.44 9.17
C PHE A 128 -14.16 10.47 8.25
N ARG A 129 -14.97 10.04 7.30
CA ARG A 129 -15.57 10.90 6.28
C ARG A 129 -17.06 10.61 6.10
N PRO A 130 -17.87 10.74 7.18
CA PRO A 130 -19.31 10.51 7.08
C PRO A 130 -19.92 11.44 6.02
N GLY A 131 -20.73 10.92 5.14
CA GLY A 131 -21.28 11.67 4.00
C GLY A 131 -20.56 11.41 2.68
N VAL A 132 -19.36 10.80 2.72
CA VAL A 132 -18.70 10.32 1.49
C VAL A 132 -19.08 8.85 1.32
N GLY A 133 -19.88 8.57 0.29
CA GLY A 133 -20.43 7.22 0.09
C GLY A 133 -19.46 6.24 -0.55
N LYS A 134 -18.50 6.73 -1.34
CA LYS A 134 -17.52 5.89 -2.04
C LYS A 134 -16.30 6.71 -2.46
N LEU A 135 -15.21 6.02 -2.76
CA LEU A 135 -14.01 6.63 -3.32
C LEU A 135 -14.18 6.79 -4.84
N GLU A 136 -13.74 7.93 -5.36
CA GLU A 136 -13.83 8.27 -6.77
C GLU A 136 -12.44 8.26 -7.42
N LYS A 137 -12.39 7.81 -8.68
CA LYS A 137 -11.15 7.80 -9.48
C LYS A 137 -10.46 9.17 -9.51
N ALA A 138 -11.23 10.25 -9.56
CA ALA A 138 -10.71 11.62 -9.63
C ALA A 138 -9.89 12.04 -8.40
N ALA A 139 -10.01 11.31 -7.27
CA ALA A 139 -9.24 11.59 -6.07
C ALA A 139 -7.79 11.10 -6.14
N PHE A 140 -7.40 10.39 -7.19
CA PHE A 140 -6.09 9.73 -7.31
C PHE A 140 -5.37 10.23 -8.56
N SER A 141 -4.14 10.74 -8.38
CA SER A 141 -3.33 11.22 -9.51
C SER A 141 -1.85 10.94 -9.28
N MET A 142 -1.07 10.98 -10.35
CA MET A 142 0.40 10.79 -10.26
C MET A 142 1.07 11.86 -9.39
N THR A 143 0.54 13.07 -9.37
CA THR A 143 1.10 14.17 -8.55
C THR A 143 0.97 13.90 -7.06
N ASP A 144 0.02 13.07 -6.64
CA ASP A 144 -0.12 12.68 -5.23
C ASP A 144 1.02 11.75 -4.76
N LEU A 145 1.76 11.18 -5.70
CA LEU A 145 2.84 10.24 -5.42
C LEU A 145 4.24 10.91 -5.44
N ASP A 146 4.30 12.19 -5.71
CA ASP A 146 5.56 12.96 -5.73
C ASP A 146 6.02 13.39 -4.35
#